data_d76d0ed42d43baca40161b6184c0d5f8
#
_entry.id   d76d0ed42d43baca40161b6184c0d5f8
#
_cell.length_a   1.000
_cell.length_b   1.000
_cell.length_c   1.000
_cell.angle_alpha   90.00
_cell.angle_beta   90.00
_cell.angle_gamma   90.00
#
_symmetry.space_group_name_H-M   'P 1'
#
loop_
_entity.id
_entity.type
_entity.pdbx_description
1 polymer ?
#
loop_
_entity_poly.entity_id
_entity_poly.type
_entity_poly.pdbx_seq_one_letter_code
_entity_poly.pdbx_strand_id
1 'polypeptide(L)'
;MLTARQQEIWNYLVAYVDRHGYPPTVREIGEEVGLASPSTVHAHLANLERAGLLRRDPTKPRALELIGRERREAAPAAAEARDVARLPLVGAIAAGGPMLAEQDIEEYVPMPATTKGDFLLRVKGESMIEAGILDGDLVIVQRAQDARNGEIVVALAGDDESADEATVKTFYREKGRVRLQPENSSMEPIHAAHVQILGRVVGVFREL
;
A
#
# COMPACT_ATOMS: atom_id res chain seq x y z
N MET A 1 -28.70 -7.03 -23.85
CA MET A 1 -27.70 -7.97 -24.42
C MET A 1 -26.41 -7.22 -24.64
N LEU A 2 -25.27 -7.82 -24.28
CA LEU A 2 -23.96 -7.26 -24.57
C LEU A 2 -23.59 -7.41 -26.04
N THR A 3 -22.85 -6.45 -26.59
CA THR A 3 -22.22 -6.62 -27.90
C THR A 3 -21.07 -7.63 -27.80
N ALA A 4 -20.63 -8.21 -28.93
CA ALA A 4 -19.50 -9.13 -28.93
C ALA A 4 -18.25 -8.56 -28.26
N ARG A 5 -17.96 -7.26 -28.48
CA ARG A 5 -16.80 -6.57 -27.88
C ARG A 5 -16.97 -6.36 -26.38
N GLN A 6 -18.19 -6.05 -25.93
CA GLN A 6 -18.46 -5.93 -24.49
C GLN A 6 -18.35 -7.29 -23.79
N GLN A 7 -18.78 -8.38 -24.46
CA GLN A 7 -18.64 -9.72 -23.93
C GLN A 7 -17.16 -10.15 -23.82
N GLU A 8 -16.35 -9.80 -24.81
CA GLU A 8 -14.90 -10.05 -24.79
C GLU A 8 -14.22 -9.34 -23.62
N ILE A 9 -14.47 -8.04 -23.45
CA ILE A 9 -13.97 -7.26 -22.32
C ILE A 9 -14.45 -7.86 -21.00
N TRP A 10 -15.72 -8.22 -20.88
CA TRP A 10 -16.26 -8.85 -19.69
C TRP A 10 -15.58 -10.17 -19.36
N ASN A 11 -15.39 -11.05 -20.33
CA ASN A 11 -14.72 -12.33 -20.15
C ASN A 11 -13.26 -12.14 -19.69
N TYR A 12 -12.56 -11.17 -20.28
CA TYR A 12 -11.20 -10.82 -19.87
C TYR A 12 -11.16 -10.29 -18.42
N LEU A 13 -12.04 -9.36 -18.06
CA LEU A 13 -12.14 -8.82 -16.68
C LEU A 13 -12.36 -9.95 -15.68
N VAL A 14 -13.28 -10.87 -15.98
CA VAL A 14 -13.57 -12.03 -15.12
C VAL A 14 -12.34 -12.91 -14.95
N ALA A 15 -11.71 -13.30 -16.07
CA ALA A 15 -10.54 -14.18 -16.06
C ALA A 15 -9.32 -13.53 -15.36
N TYR A 16 -9.14 -12.22 -15.55
CA TYR A 16 -8.05 -11.47 -14.92
C TYR A 16 -8.25 -11.38 -13.41
N VAL A 17 -9.46 -11.00 -12.96
CA VAL A 17 -9.79 -10.95 -11.52
C VAL A 17 -9.70 -12.34 -10.88
N ASP A 18 -10.06 -13.41 -11.61
CA ASP A 18 -9.91 -14.78 -11.10
C ASP A 18 -8.47 -15.19 -10.88
N ARG A 19 -7.58 -14.73 -11.77
CA ARG A 19 -6.14 -15.08 -11.71
C ARG A 19 -5.37 -14.21 -10.73
N HIS A 20 -5.68 -12.91 -10.65
CA HIS A 20 -4.85 -11.92 -9.96
C HIS A 20 -5.50 -11.39 -8.67
N GLY A 21 -6.80 -11.59 -8.47
CA GLY A 21 -7.53 -11.11 -7.29
C GLY A 21 -7.90 -9.62 -7.32
N TYR A 22 -7.50 -8.89 -8.36
CA TYR A 22 -7.78 -7.46 -8.57
C TYR A 22 -8.08 -7.19 -10.05
N PRO A 23 -8.80 -6.11 -10.39
CA PRO A 23 -9.13 -5.79 -11.78
C PRO A 23 -7.92 -5.25 -12.53
N PRO A 24 -7.85 -5.49 -13.87
CA PRO A 24 -6.82 -4.92 -14.74
C PRO A 24 -6.98 -3.42 -14.91
N THR A 25 -5.90 -2.75 -15.29
CA THR A 25 -5.91 -1.34 -15.69
C THR A 25 -6.59 -1.15 -17.04
N VAL A 26 -7.04 0.08 -17.33
CA VAL A 26 -7.63 0.44 -18.63
C VAL A 26 -6.67 0.14 -19.79
N ARG A 27 -5.37 0.28 -19.54
CA ARG A 27 -4.32 -0.01 -20.53
C ARG A 27 -4.22 -1.52 -20.81
N GLU A 28 -4.16 -2.36 -19.79
CA GLU A 28 -4.14 -3.81 -19.92
C GLU A 28 -5.39 -4.34 -20.63
N ILE A 29 -6.57 -3.77 -20.31
CA ILE A 29 -7.80 -4.08 -21.03
C ILE A 29 -7.67 -3.74 -22.51
N GLY A 30 -7.16 -2.54 -22.82
CA GLY A 30 -6.98 -2.08 -24.20
C GLY A 30 -6.02 -2.98 -24.99
N GLU A 31 -4.88 -3.32 -24.40
CA GLU A 31 -3.87 -4.19 -25.00
C GLU A 31 -4.44 -5.58 -25.31
N GLU A 32 -5.15 -6.20 -24.36
CA GLU A 32 -5.72 -7.53 -24.51
C GLU A 32 -6.79 -7.60 -25.61
N VAL A 33 -7.70 -6.61 -25.62
CA VAL A 33 -8.80 -6.62 -26.60
C VAL A 33 -8.49 -5.82 -27.88
N GLY A 34 -7.23 -5.40 -28.09
CA GLY A 34 -6.80 -4.69 -29.29
C GLY A 34 -7.43 -3.31 -29.48
N LEU A 35 -7.69 -2.57 -28.40
CA LEU A 35 -8.19 -1.19 -28.41
C LEU A 35 -7.08 -0.21 -28.15
N ALA A 36 -6.69 0.56 -29.16
CA ALA A 36 -5.62 1.55 -29.07
C ALA A 36 -5.98 2.80 -28.25
N SER A 37 -7.28 3.10 -28.09
CA SER A 37 -7.74 4.33 -27.39
C SER A 37 -8.28 4.01 -26.00
N PRO A 38 -7.69 4.58 -24.94
CA PRO A 38 -8.22 4.49 -23.56
C PRO A 38 -9.67 4.98 -23.46
N SER A 39 -10.05 6.01 -24.23
CA SER A 39 -11.42 6.55 -24.25
C SER A 39 -12.44 5.52 -24.72
N THR A 40 -12.07 4.65 -25.68
CA THR A 40 -12.91 3.58 -26.17
C THR A 40 -13.10 2.49 -25.10
N VAL A 41 -12.04 2.15 -24.37
CA VAL A 41 -12.12 1.21 -23.24
C VAL A 41 -13.05 1.78 -22.16
N HIS A 42 -12.91 3.06 -21.81
CA HIS A 42 -13.80 3.74 -20.86
C HIS A 42 -15.27 3.70 -21.28
N ALA A 43 -15.56 3.89 -22.58
CA ALA A 43 -16.92 3.81 -23.08
C ALA A 43 -17.51 2.39 -22.95
N HIS A 44 -16.73 1.35 -23.23
CA HIS A 44 -17.16 -0.04 -23.03
C HIS A 44 -17.38 -0.38 -21.56
N LEU A 45 -16.48 0.06 -20.65
CA LEU A 45 -16.64 -0.13 -19.21
C LEU A 45 -17.89 0.60 -18.68
N ALA A 46 -18.19 1.81 -19.14
CA ALA A 46 -19.42 2.53 -18.78
C ALA A 46 -20.69 1.81 -19.29
N ASN A 47 -20.62 1.11 -20.41
CA ASN A 47 -21.72 0.29 -20.91
C ASN A 47 -21.94 -0.96 -20.05
N LEU A 48 -20.86 -1.62 -19.60
CA LEU A 48 -20.92 -2.76 -18.70
C LEU A 48 -21.48 -2.35 -17.33
N GLU A 49 -21.12 -1.14 -16.85
CA GLU A 49 -21.65 -0.55 -15.63
C GLU A 49 -23.15 -0.29 -15.72
N ARG A 50 -23.62 0.32 -16.82
CA ARG A 50 -25.05 0.50 -17.11
C ARG A 50 -25.82 -0.83 -17.26
N ALA A 51 -25.15 -1.88 -17.69
CA ALA A 51 -25.70 -3.22 -17.75
C ALA A 51 -25.74 -3.92 -16.38
N GLY A 52 -25.26 -3.29 -15.31
CA GLY A 52 -25.25 -3.83 -13.96
C GLY A 52 -24.22 -4.94 -13.73
N LEU A 53 -23.23 -5.09 -14.62
CA LEU A 53 -22.20 -6.11 -14.52
C LEU A 53 -20.98 -5.67 -13.73
N LEU A 54 -20.74 -4.36 -13.66
CA LEU A 54 -19.66 -3.79 -12.86
C LEU A 54 -20.11 -2.49 -12.18
N ARG A 55 -19.42 -2.13 -11.11
CA ARG A 55 -19.60 -0.88 -10.36
C ARG A 55 -18.24 -0.23 -10.18
N ARG A 56 -18.19 1.11 -10.31
CA ARG A 56 -17.02 1.92 -9.97
C ARG A 56 -17.24 2.60 -8.63
N ASP A 57 -16.25 2.53 -7.76
CA ASP A 57 -16.23 3.34 -6.55
C ASP A 57 -15.50 4.66 -6.88
N PRO A 58 -16.19 5.81 -6.93
CA PRO A 58 -15.57 7.09 -7.27
C PRO A 58 -14.53 7.57 -6.25
N THR A 59 -14.48 6.94 -5.08
CA THR A 59 -13.53 7.29 -4.02
C THR A 59 -12.22 6.50 -4.09
N LYS A 60 -12.14 5.50 -4.99
CA LYS A 60 -10.96 4.63 -5.14
C LYS A 60 -10.51 4.56 -6.60
N PRO A 61 -9.30 4.98 -6.94
CA PRO A 61 -8.81 5.08 -8.33
C PRO A 61 -8.83 3.77 -9.14
N ARG A 62 -8.95 2.60 -8.50
CA ARG A 62 -8.95 1.27 -9.12
C ARG A 62 -10.11 0.37 -8.71
N ALA A 63 -11.16 0.92 -8.12
CA ALA A 63 -12.28 0.11 -7.65
C ALA A 63 -13.28 -0.20 -8.76
N LEU A 64 -12.94 -1.18 -9.58
CA LEU A 64 -13.82 -1.85 -10.51
C LEU A 64 -14.33 -3.12 -9.84
N GLU A 65 -15.59 -3.13 -9.41
CA GLU A 65 -16.23 -4.28 -8.77
C GLU A 65 -17.14 -4.98 -9.78
N LEU A 66 -16.93 -6.29 -9.97
CA LEU A 66 -17.77 -7.12 -10.84
C LEU A 66 -19.04 -7.52 -10.08
N ILE A 67 -20.22 -7.10 -10.59
CA ILE A 67 -21.54 -7.37 -10.02
C ILE A 67 -22.18 -8.56 -10.75
N GLY A 68 -23.02 -9.34 -10.04
CA GLY A 68 -23.79 -10.44 -10.65
C GLY A 68 -23.03 -11.73 -10.81
N ARG A 69 -21.89 -11.85 -10.18
CA ARG A 69 -21.18 -13.11 -10.07
C ARG A 69 -21.78 -13.88 -8.89
N GLU A 70 -22.68 -14.84 -9.18
CA GLU A 70 -22.90 -15.92 -8.23
C GLU A 70 -21.54 -16.53 -7.95
N ARG A 71 -21.13 -16.45 -6.69
CA ARG A 71 -19.84 -16.94 -6.20
C ARG A 71 -19.79 -18.43 -6.48
N ARG A 72 -19.35 -18.82 -7.69
CA ARG A 72 -19.01 -20.21 -7.96
C ARG A 72 -18.01 -20.58 -6.87
N GLU A 73 -18.39 -21.53 -6.03
CA GLU A 73 -17.50 -22.11 -5.03
C GLU A 73 -16.23 -22.56 -5.76
N ALA A 74 -15.21 -21.74 -5.68
CA ALA A 74 -13.91 -22.05 -6.23
C ALA A 74 -13.31 -23.16 -5.38
N ALA A 75 -12.68 -24.11 -6.05
CA ALA A 75 -11.94 -25.23 -5.50
C ALA A 75 -10.98 -24.79 -4.36
N PRO A 76 -10.52 -25.70 -3.47
CA PRO A 76 -9.81 -25.38 -2.22
C PRO A 76 -8.61 -24.42 -2.35
N ALA A 77 -8.01 -24.24 -3.52
CA ALA A 77 -6.95 -23.26 -3.77
C ALA A 77 -7.40 -21.79 -3.65
N ALA A 78 -8.72 -21.49 -3.72
CA ALA A 78 -9.25 -20.13 -3.56
C ALA A 78 -9.62 -19.80 -2.10
N ALA A 79 -9.57 -20.78 -1.19
CA ALA A 79 -9.72 -20.52 0.23
C ALA A 79 -8.48 -19.83 0.82
N GLU A 80 -7.28 -20.16 0.31
CA GLU A 80 -6.02 -19.54 0.71
C GLU A 80 -5.90 -18.08 0.24
N ALA A 81 -6.54 -17.70 -0.88
CA ALA A 81 -6.53 -16.32 -1.40
C ALA A 81 -7.42 -15.35 -0.60
N ARG A 82 -8.30 -15.83 0.30
CA ARG A 82 -9.17 -14.98 1.13
C ARG A 82 -8.47 -14.41 2.37
N ASP A 83 -7.35 -15.00 2.74
CA ASP A 83 -6.58 -14.62 3.94
C ASP A 83 -5.33 -13.80 3.62
N VAL A 84 -5.17 -13.32 2.38
CA VAL A 84 -3.99 -12.56 1.95
C VAL A 84 -4.40 -11.13 1.55
N ALA A 85 -3.90 -10.16 2.30
CA ALA A 85 -3.86 -8.75 1.92
C ALA A 85 -2.57 -8.46 1.14
N ARG A 86 -2.53 -7.39 0.35
CA ARG A 86 -1.31 -6.92 -0.30
C ARG A 86 -1.01 -5.51 0.19
N LEU A 87 0.09 -5.34 0.88
CA LEU A 87 0.55 -4.04 1.33
C LEU A 87 1.62 -3.49 0.37
N PRO A 88 1.54 -2.21 -0.01
CA PRO A 88 2.58 -1.58 -0.80
C PRO A 88 3.87 -1.47 0.01
N LEU A 89 4.99 -1.93 -0.55
CA LEU A 89 6.33 -1.63 -0.06
C LEU A 89 6.78 -0.30 -0.64
N VAL A 90 7.05 0.64 0.24
CA VAL A 90 7.51 1.98 -0.13
C VAL A 90 9.03 2.04 -0.01
N GLY A 91 9.71 2.43 -1.08
CA GLY A 91 11.18 2.45 -1.13
C GLY A 91 11.79 3.64 -0.41
N ALA A 92 11.42 4.83 -0.81
CA ALA A 92 11.86 6.07 -0.20
C ALA A 92 10.65 6.98 0.03
N ILE A 93 10.61 7.64 1.17
CA ILE A 93 9.58 8.63 1.47
C ILE A 93 10.29 9.98 1.58
N ALA A 94 10.02 10.86 0.61
CA ALA A 94 10.54 12.21 0.59
C ALA A 94 9.58 13.20 1.24
N ALA A 95 10.13 14.26 1.83
CA ALA A 95 9.34 15.37 2.36
C ALA A 95 8.65 16.14 1.22
N GLY A 96 7.40 16.56 1.45
CA GLY A 96 6.66 17.45 0.55
C GLY A 96 5.86 16.79 -0.56
N GLY A 97 6.00 15.49 -0.80
CA GLY A 97 5.17 14.72 -1.73
C GLY A 97 3.96 14.06 -1.07
N PRO A 98 2.91 13.65 -1.85
CA PRO A 98 1.85 12.81 -1.31
C PRO A 98 2.45 11.45 -0.96
N MET A 99 2.36 11.07 0.32
CA MET A 99 2.79 9.76 0.80
C MET A 99 2.04 8.66 0.01
N LEU A 100 2.77 7.69 -0.57
CA LEU A 100 2.28 6.68 -1.51
C LEU A 100 1.89 7.21 -2.89
N ALA A 101 2.66 8.11 -3.47
CA ALA A 101 2.63 8.31 -4.90
C ALA A 101 2.95 6.96 -5.59
N GLU A 102 2.32 6.66 -6.73
CA GLU A 102 2.54 5.37 -7.43
C GLU A 102 4.02 5.11 -7.78
N GLN A 103 4.79 6.17 -7.94
CA GLN A 103 6.22 6.13 -8.23
C GLN A 103 7.09 5.74 -7.02
N ASP A 104 6.56 5.79 -5.79
CA ASP A 104 7.30 5.46 -4.56
C ASP A 104 7.07 4.00 -4.13
N ILE A 105 6.16 3.29 -4.80
CA ILE A 105 5.84 1.88 -4.50
C ILE A 105 6.78 0.98 -5.31
N GLU A 106 7.66 0.24 -4.62
CA GLU A 106 8.55 -0.73 -5.24
C GLU A 106 7.78 -1.98 -5.69
N GLU A 107 6.97 -2.54 -4.80
CA GLU A 107 6.18 -3.76 -5.03
C GLU A 107 5.00 -3.86 -4.07
N TYR A 108 4.14 -4.88 -4.28
CA TYR A 108 3.08 -5.25 -3.35
C TYR A 108 3.39 -6.60 -2.70
N VAL A 109 3.64 -6.59 -1.40
CA VAL A 109 3.99 -7.78 -0.62
C VAL A 109 2.72 -8.47 -0.10
N PRO A 110 2.55 -9.80 -0.32
CA PRO A 110 1.44 -10.54 0.23
C PRO A 110 1.60 -10.68 1.76
N MET A 111 0.55 -10.30 2.50
CA MET A 111 0.51 -10.33 3.96
C MET A 111 -0.77 -11.04 4.41
N PRO A 112 -0.81 -11.65 5.61
CA PRO A 112 -2.06 -12.15 6.17
C PRO A 112 -3.15 -11.05 6.17
N ALA A 113 -4.39 -11.38 5.82
CA ALA A 113 -5.49 -10.42 5.75
C ALA A 113 -5.80 -9.76 7.12
N THR A 114 -5.34 -10.39 8.21
CA THR A 114 -5.45 -9.86 9.57
C THR A 114 -4.41 -8.79 9.90
N THR A 115 -3.44 -8.55 9.00
CA THR A 115 -2.38 -7.55 9.17
C THR A 115 -2.98 -6.16 9.23
N LYS A 116 -2.75 -5.47 10.34
CA LYS A 116 -3.23 -4.09 10.57
C LYS A 116 -2.15 -3.10 10.15
N GLY A 117 -2.05 -2.83 8.87
CA GLY A 117 -1.10 -1.86 8.32
C GLY A 117 -1.61 -1.27 7.02
N ASP A 118 -1.07 -0.13 6.65
CA ASP A 118 -1.43 0.59 5.42
C ASP A 118 -0.33 0.47 4.36
N PHE A 119 0.93 0.31 4.79
CA PHE A 119 2.09 0.12 3.92
C PHE A 119 3.25 -0.56 4.67
N LEU A 120 4.24 -0.97 3.90
CA LEU A 120 5.51 -1.50 4.38
C LEU A 120 6.64 -0.51 4.06
N LEU A 121 7.63 -0.46 4.94
CA LEU A 121 8.87 0.28 4.71
C LEU A 121 10.06 -0.61 5.01
N ARG A 122 11.06 -0.62 4.12
CA ARG A 122 12.30 -1.35 4.32
C ARG A 122 13.21 -0.58 5.27
N VAL A 123 13.61 -1.24 6.34
CA VAL A 123 14.55 -0.68 7.32
C VAL A 123 15.96 -0.68 6.75
N LYS A 124 16.65 0.43 6.93
CA LYS A 124 18.06 0.59 6.62
C LYS A 124 18.84 0.94 7.88
N GLY A 125 19.91 0.20 8.12
CA GLY A 125 20.82 0.42 9.24
C GLY A 125 20.38 -0.23 10.55
N GLU A 126 21.13 0.05 11.61
CA GLU A 126 21.10 -0.68 12.88
C GLU A 126 20.50 0.12 14.04
N SER A 127 19.78 1.20 13.75
CA SER A 127 19.32 2.12 14.80
C SER A 127 18.24 1.56 15.71
N MET A 128 17.65 0.39 15.38
CA MET A 128 16.53 -0.23 16.11
C MET A 128 16.80 -1.68 16.51
N ILE A 129 18.06 -2.09 16.54
CA ILE A 129 18.47 -3.49 16.79
C ILE A 129 18.06 -4.00 18.16
N GLU A 130 18.09 -3.15 19.19
CA GLU A 130 17.70 -3.51 20.56
C GLU A 130 16.17 -3.66 20.71
N ALA A 131 15.39 -3.10 19.77
CA ALA A 131 13.97 -3.38 19.62
C ALA A 131 13.67 -4.60 18.73
N GLY A 132 14.72 -5.33 18.28
CA GLY A 132 14.60 -6.51 17.41
C GLY A 132 14.28 -6.19 15.95
N ILE A 133 14.38 -4.94 15.53
CA ILE A 133 14.22 -4.49 14.14
C ILE A 133 15.62 -4.36 13.54
N LEU A 134 15.90 -5.17 12.52
CA LEU A 134 17.22 -5.30 11.91
C LEU A 134 17.26 -4.63 10.52
N ASP A 135 18.47 -4.43 10.03
CA ASP A 135 18.69 -4.00 8.65
C ASP A 135 18.05 -4.97 7.66
N GLY A 136 17.34 -4.44 6.66
CA GLY A 136 16.61 -5.22 5.67
C GLY A 136 15.20 -5.66 6.07
N ASP A 137 14.79 -5.54 7.34
CA ASP A 137 13.43 -5.85 7.77
C ASP A 137 12.38 -4.98 7.05
N LEU A 138 11.18 -5.53 6.90
CA LEU A 138 10.02 -4.77 6.49
C LEU A 138 9.17 -4.42 7.73
N VAL A 139 9.10 -3.15 8.08
CA VAL A 139 8.18 -2.69 9.12
C VAL A 139 6.79 -2.47 8.54
N ILE A 140 5.78 -2.99 9.23
CA ILE A 140 4.37 -2.82 8.91
C ILE A 140 3.92 -1.52 9.58
N VAL A 141 3.48 -0.56 8.77
CA VAL A 141 3.18 0.79 9.23
C VAL A 141 1.69 1.08 9.08
N GLN A 142 1.08 1.54 10.17
CA GLN A 142 -0.24 2.12 10.18
C GLN A 142 -0.13 3.63 10.11
N ARG A 143 -0.78 4.26 9.13
CA ARG A 143 -0.77 5.72 8.98
C ARG A 143 -1.27 6.41 10.23
N ALA A 144 -0.53 7.40 10.67
CA ALA A 144 -0.87 8.25 11.80
C ALA A 144 -0.15 9.59 11.67
N GLN A 145 -0.78 10.64 12.18
CA GLN A 145 -0.16 11.98 12.25
C GLN A 145 0.33 12.30 13.66
N ASP A 146 0.09 11.41 14.61
CA ASP A 146 0.51 11.55 16.00
C ASP A 146 0.83 10.18 16.63
N ALA A 147 1.64 10.19 17.69
CA ALA A 147 2.03 9.01 18.43
C ALA A 147 2.12 9.29 19.93
N ARG A 148 2.06 8.23 20.73
CA ARG A 148 2.28 8.27 22.17
C ARG A 148 3.74 8.00 22.48
N ASN A 149 4.19 8.49 23.63
CA ASN A 149 5.53 8.19 24.14
C ASN A 149 5.76 6.68 24.24
N GLY A 150 6.86 6.20 23.67
CA GLY A 150 7.24 4.79 23.63
C GLY A 150 6.73 4.03 22.41
N GLU A 151 5.90 4.63 21.53
CA GLU A 151 5.54 4.01 20.26
C GLU A 151 6.67 4.14 19.23
N ILE A 152 6.90 3.09 18.45
CA ILE A 152 7.84 3.13 17.33
C ILE A 152 7.13 3.77 16.14
N VAL A 153 7.75 4.77 15.55
CA VAL A 153 7.18 5.57 14.45
C VAL A 153 8.09 5.57 13.23
N VAL A 154 7.48 5.79 12.09
CA VAL A 154 8.15 6.28 10.88
C VAL A 154 7.94 7.79 10.86
N ALA A 155 9.01 8.56 10.84
CA ALA A 155 8.94 10.01 10.88
C ALA A 155 9.98 10.65 9.97
N LEU A 156 9.65 11.84 9.44
CA LEU A 156 10.61 12.76 8.84
C LEU A 156 11.08 13.70 9.94
N ALA A 157 12.37 13.73 10.17
CA ALA A 157 13.01 14.58 11.18
C ALA A 157 13.98 15.53 10.48
N GLY A 158 13.82 16.82 10.69
CA GLY A 158 14.76 17.83 10.24
C GLY A 158 14.18 19.23 10.35
N ASP A 159 15.04 20.16 10.77
CA ASP A 159 14.77 21.59 10.76
C ASP A 159 15.31 22.24 9.45
N ASP A 160 15.96 21.45 8.59
CA ASP A 160 16.57 21.84 7.31
C ASP A 160 15.99 21.08 6.11
N GLU A 161 16.19 21.63 4.90
CA GLU A 161 15.83 21.03 3.62
C GLU A 161 16.46 19.64 3.34
N SER A 162 17.28 19.12 4.27
CA SER A 162 17.91 17.80 4.25
C SER A 162 17.11 16.71 5.00
N ALA A 163 15.92 17.02 5.50
CA ALA A 163 15.02 16.03 6.13
C ALA A 163 14.29 15.16 5.09
N ASP A 164 15.00 14.75 4.07
CA ASP A 164 14.40 14.07 2.90
C ASP A 164 14.21 12.56 3.11
N GLU A 165 14.66 11.99 4.23
CA GLU A 165 14.60 10.55 4.44
C GLU A 165 13.81 10.18 5.70
N ALA A 166 12.86 9.25 5.53
CA ALA A 166 12.08 8.73 6.63
C ALA A 166 12.95 7.87 7.55
N THR A 167 12.80 8.06 8.87
CA THR A 167 13.52 7.28 9.89
C THR A 167 12.56 6.50 10.78
N VAL A 168 12.99 5.33 11.25
CA VAL A 168 12.28 4.52 12.25
C VAL A 168 12.92 4.72 13.60
N LYS A 169 12.16 5.22 14.59
CA LYS A 169 12.63 5.52 15.95
C LYS A 169 11.50 5.35 16.95
N THR A 170 11.85 5.22 18.22
CA THR A 170 10.89 5.32 19.33
C THR A 170 10.61 6.78 19.63
N PHE A 171 9.33 7.14 19.64
CA PHE A 171 8.86 8.51 19.79
C PHE A 171 8.70 8.90 21.27
N TYR A 172 9.20 10.08 21.60
CA TYR A 172 8.95 10.73 22.89
C TYR A 172 8.69 12.23 22.71
N ARG A 173 7.55 12.68 23.22
CA ARG A 173 7.22 14.11 23.31
C ARG A 173 7.73 14.65 24.64
N GLU A 174 8.67 15.56 24.55
CA GLU A 174 9.27 16.27 25.70
C GLU A 174 8.75 17.71 25.74
N LYS A 175 9.10 18.45 26.81
CA LYS A 175 8.69 19.84 26.96
C LYS A 175 9.38 20.71 25.89
N GLY A 176 8.59 21.14 24.89
CA GLY A 176 9.06 22.06 23.84
C GLY A 176 9.83 21.39 22.68
N ARG A 177 9.93 20.04 22.64
CA ARG A 177 10.60 19.32 21.56
C ARG A 177 10.13 17.87 21.46
N VAL A 178 10.48 17.23 20.37
CA VAL A 178 10.34 15.79 20.16
C VAL A 178 11.71 15.13 20.24
N ARG A 179 11.79 13.98 20.90
CA ARG A 179 12.94 13.09 20.87
C ARG A 179 12.58 11.84 20.12
N LEU A 180 13.34 11.54 19.06
CA LEU A 180 13.30 10.30 18.33
C LEU A 180 14.48 9.44 18.81
N GLN A 181 14.16 8.42 19.60
CA GLN A 181 15.14 7.57 20.28
C GLN A 181 15.48 6.38 19.41
N PRO A 182 16.76 6.17 19.04
CA PRO A 182 17.22 4.90 18.50
C PRO A 182 17.17 3.83 19.61
N GLU A 183 16.75 2.65 19.28
CA GLU A 183 16.89 1.45 20.12
C GLU A 183 18.23 0.76 19.77
N ASN A 184 19.29 1.50 20.01
CA ASN A 184 20.68 1.12 19.87
C ASN A 184 21.51 2.01 20.80
N SER A 185 22.09 1.41 21.82
CA SER A 185 22.85 2.11 22.87
C SER A 185 24.13 2.82 22.38
N SER A 186 24.60 2.50 21.16
CA SER A 186 25.73 3.18 20.52
C SER A 186 25.35 4.45 19.76
N MET A 187 24.05 4.78 19.67
CA MET A 187 23.52 5.89 18.87
C MET A 187 22.88 6.95 19.74
N GLU A 188 23.11 8.21 19.41
CA GLU A 188 22.48 9.34 20.08
C GLU A 188 21.06 9.60 19.58
N PRO A 189 20.14 10.07 20.45
CA PRO A 189 18.79 10.43 20.05
C PRO A 189 18.77 11.68 19.17
N ILE A 190 17.79 11.75 18.26
CA ILE A 190 17.52 12.93 17.46
C ILE A 190 16.55 13.82 18.24
N HIS A 191 16.92 15.07 18.46
CA HIS A 191 16.07 16.09 19.06
C HIS A 191 15.66 17.10 17.99
N ALA A 192 14.35 17.30 17.81
CA ALA A 192 13.82 18.26 16.87
C ALA A 192 12.67 19.07 17.49
N ALA A 193 12.52 20.32 17.06
CA ALA A 193 11.39 21.15 17.49
C ALA A 193 10.08 20.59 16.93
N HIS A 194 10.13 20.10 15.70
CA HIS A 194 9.01 19.51 14.98
C HIS A 194 9.45 18.24 14.26
N VAL A 195 8.56 17.25 14.17
CA VAL A 195 8.71 16.06 13.34
C VAL A 195 7.38 15.80 12.62
N GLN A 196 7.45 15.34 11.39
CA GLN A 196 6.29 14.83 10.70
C GLN A 196 6.19 13.33 10.91
N ILE A 197 5.18 12.88 11.65
CA ILE A 197 4.89 11.45 11.81
C ILE A 197 4.13 10.98 10.58
N LEU A 198 4.65 9.95 9.91
CA LEU A 198 4.06 9.31 8.74
C LEU A 198 3.19 8.12 9.13
N GLY A 199 3.53 7.46 10.24
CA GLY A 199 2.79 6.33 10.76
C GLY A 199 3.46 5.70 11.98
N ARG A 200 2.73 4.75 12.60
CA ARG A 200 3.21 3.93 13.72
C ARG A 200 3.54 2.53 13.21
N VAL A 201 4.66 2.00 13.67
CA VAL A 201 5.04 0.62 13.40
C VAL A 201 4.15 -0.30 14.24
N VAL A 202 3.45 -1.23 13.57
CA VAL A 202 2.52 -2.18 14.20
C VAL A 202 2.98 -3.62 14.08
N GLY A 203 4.07 -3.87 13.35
CA GLY A 203 4.67 -5.17 13.19
C GLY A 203 5.94 -5.14 12.37
N VAL A 204 6.63 -6.27 12.34
CA VAL A 204 7.84 -6.50 11.52
C VAL A 204 7.63 -7.78 10.73
N PHE A 205 8.02 -7.78 9.48
CA PHE A 205 8.07 -8.94 8.61
C PHE A 205 9.52 -9.17 8.18
N ARG A 206 9.99 -10.40 8.34
CA ARG A 206 11.33 -10.84 7.97
C ARG A 206 11.27 -12.21 7.34
N GLU A 207 11.91 -12.34 6.19
CA GLU A 207 12.25 -13.65 5.61
C GLU A 207 13.66 -14.05 6.07
N LEU A 208 13.84 -15.32 6.44
CA LEU A 208 15.10 -15.87 6.93
C LEU A 208 15.81 -16.66 5.83
#